data_fc30d8476f6235195304844828f707ed
#
_entry.id   fc30d8476f6235195304844828f707ed
#
_cell.length_a   1.000
_cell.length_b   1.000
_cell.length_c   1.000
_cell.angle_alpha   90.00
_cell.angle_beta   90.00
_cell.angle_gamma   90.00
#
_symmetry.space_group_name_H-M   'P 1'
#
loop_
_entity.id
_entity.type
_entity.pdbx_description
1 polymer ?
#
loop_
_entity_poly.entity_id
_entity_poly.type
_entity_poly.pdbx_seq_one_letter_code
_entity_poly.pdbx_strand_id
1 'polypeptide(L)'
;MNIACIIPAAGKGSRFGNEIPKQFLRINDIMIIEYAIRSLIDGLITCGDHVLSLIIACDPERVLELQNICKHYLPLSSIEFVEGGKERKDSISNAMQSPLAMKSDKLIIHDAARPFIPKAVIQELMKASADHVCVIPALDVSDTLKKVSDDIVEKTCDRKQFMLAQTPQIVDTKVYAKTVQSIGDSIFTDDASIMEDAGYNVLCIKGHEMMRKITYPYDLILSELHAFMYEHENGV
;
A
#
# COMPACT_ATOMS: atom_id res chain seq x y z
N MET A 1 -7.60 -17.65 8.33
CA MET A 1 -7.46 -16.26 8.81
C MET A 1 -8.18 -15.33 7.85
N ASN A 2 -8.90 -14.35 8.34
CA ASN A 2 -9.58 -13.34 7.52
C ASN A 2 -8.64 -12.16 7.30
N ILE A 3 -8.41 -11.78 6.06
CA ILE A 3 -7.53 -10.67 5.67
C ILE A 3 -8.35 -9.66 4.88
N ALA A 4 -8.32 -8.40 5.28
CA ALA A 4 -8.88 -7.32 4.49
C ALA A 4 -7.76 -6.45 3.92
N CYS A 5 -7.79 -6.25 2.61
CA CYS A 5 -6.88 -5.36 1.89
C CYS A 5 -7.55 -4.00 1.69
N ILE A 6 -6.92 -2.92 2.12
CA ILE A 6 -7.38 -1.56 1.92
C ILE A 6 -6.49 -0.87 0.89
N ILE A 7 -7.10 -0.35 -0.18
CA ILE A 7 -6.40 0.42 -1.22
C ILE A 7 -6.98 1.84 -1.26
N PRO A 8 -6.30 2.84 -0.68
CA PRO A 8 -6.68 4.24 -0.85
C PRO A 8 -6.37 4.71 -2.27
N ALA A 9 -7.40 5.01 -3.06
CA ALA A 9 -7.33 5.35 -4.48
C ALA A 9 -7.94 6.71 -4.85
N ALA A 10 -8.39 7.52 -3.88
CA ALA A 10 -9.03 8.83 -4.11
C ALA A 10 -8.03 9.99 -4.32
N GLY A 11 -6.74 9.77 -4.13
CA GLY A 11 -5.73 10.81 -4.24
C GLY A 11 -5.62 11.41 -5.64
N LYS A 12 -5.69 12.75 -5.75
CA LYS A 12 -5.61 13.49 -7.03
C LYS A 12 -4.21 13.55 -7.66
N GLY A 13 -3.17 13.14 -6.93
CA GLY A 13 -1.81 13.05 -7.49
C GLY A 13 -1.22 14.40 -7.95
N SER A 14 -1.41 15.48 -7.20
CA SER A 14 -1.05 16.87 -7.56
C SER A 14 0.38 17.06 -8.07
N ARG A 15 1.34 16.25 -7.60
CA ARG A 15 2.74 16.26 -8.04
C ARG A 15 2.97 15.67 -9.43
N PHE A 16 2.00 14.93 -9.96
CA PHE A 16 2.12 14.30 -11.29
C PHE A 16 1.74 15.23 -12.43
N GLY A 17 0.92 16.26 -12.18
CA GLY A 17 0.57 17.32 -13.14
C GLY A 17 -0.44 16.92 -14.22
N ASN A 18 -1.07 15.73 -14.13
CA ASN A 18 -2.06 15.28 -15.09
C ASN A 18 -3.50 15.50 -14.57
N GLU A 19 -4.46 15.67 -15.49
CA GLU A 19 -5.90 15.72 -15.18
C GLU A 19 -6.39 14.37 -14.62
N ILE A 20 -5.84 13.25 -15.11
CA ILE A 20 -6.18 11.90 -14.65
C ILE A 20 -5.29 11.57 -13.44
N PRO A 21 -5.86 11.15 -12.30
CA PRO A 21 -5.07 10.72 -11.16
C PRO A 21 -4.17 9.53 -11.53
N LYS A 22 -2.91 9.59 -11.09
CA LYS A 22 -1.84 8.69 -11.53
C LYS A 22 -2.14 7.20 -11.41
N GLN A 23 -2.91 6.79 -10.39
CA GLN A 23 -3.29 5.39 -10.18
C GLN A 23 -4.21 4.83 -11.28
N PHE A 24 -4.83 5.71 -12.07
CA PHE A 24 -5.67 5.35 -13.24
C PHE A 24 -4.93 5.52 -14.58
N LEU A 25 -3.67 5.93 -14.56
CA LEU A 25 -2.82 5.87 -15.75
C LEU A 25 -2.51 4.41 -16.10
N ARG A 26 -2.08 4.18 -17.34
CA ARG A 26 -1.83 2.84 -17.85
C ARG A 26 -0.36 2.59 -18.11
N ILE A 27 0.05 1.37 -17.86
CA ILE A 27 1.31 0.76 -18.24
C ILE A 27 0.92 -0.44 -19.11
N ASN A 28 1.35 -0.49 -20.39
CA ASN A 28 0.98 -1.55 -21.33
C ASN A 28 -0.54 -1.84 -21.35
N ASP A 29 -1.36 -0.78 -21.47
CA ASP A 29 -2.84 -0.83 -21.49
C ASP A 29 -3.52 -1.29 -20.18
N ILE A 30 -2.79 -1.66 -19.14
CA ILE A 30 -3.31 -2.04 -17.83
C ILE A 30 -3.16 -0.86 -16.85
N MET A 31 -4.19 -0.57 -16.07
CA MET A 31 -4.11 0.51 -15.09
C MET A 31 -3.11 0.21 -13.96
N ILE A 32 -2.45 1.25 -13.46
CA ILE A 32 -1.52 1.14 -12.33
C ILE A 32 -2.18 0.48 -11.13
N ILE A 33 -3.40 0.90 -10.79
CA ILE A 33 -4.17 0.30 -9.69
C ILE A 33 -4.53 -1.16 -9.93
N GLU A 34 -4.76 -1.56 -11.18
CA GLU A 34 -5.03 -2.95 -11.54
C GLU A 34 -3.82 -3.85 -11.27
N TYR A 35 -2.62 -3.41 -11.66
CA TYR A 35 -1.38 -4.09 -11.29
C TYR A 35 -1.22 -4.21 -9.76
N ALA A 36 -1.53 -3.14 -9.02
CA ALA A 36 -1.43 -3.14 -7.56
C ALA A 36 -2.41 -4.16 -6.92
N ILE A 37 -3.65 -4.21 -7.38
CA ILE A 37 -4.65 -5.18 -6.93
C ILE A 37 -4.21 -6.60 -7.28
N ARG A 38 -3.85 -6.84 -8.54
CA ARG A 38 -3.41 -8.14 -9.04
C ARG A 38 -2.22 -8.66 -8.27
N SER A 39 -1.14 -7.88 -8.16
CA SER A 39 0.08 -8.34 -7.49
C SER A 39 -0.14 -8.64 -6.01
N LEU A 40 -0.99 -7.85 -5.33
CA LEU A 40 -1.34 -8.07 -3.93
C LEU A 40 -2.14 -9.36 -3.75
N ILE A 41 -3.21 -9.54 -4.52
CA ILE A 41 -4.10 -10.70 -4.39
C ILE A 41 -3.40 -11.99 -4.81
N ASP A 42 -2.70 -11.98 -5.96
CA ASP A 42 -1.93 -13.13 -6.43
C ASP A 42 -0.87 -13.56 -5.41
N GLY A 43 -0.18 -12.60 -4.78
CA GLY A 43 0.78 -12.87 -3.72
C GLY A 43 0.13 -13.51 -2.50
N LEU A 44 -1.01 -12.99 -2.05
CA LEU A 44 -1.73 -13.51 -0.88
C LEU A 44 -2.28 -14.91 -1.10
N ILE A 45 -2.79 -15.23 -2.30
CA ILE A 45 -3.25 -16.58 -2.65
C ILE A 45 -2.12 -17.61 -2.47
N THR A 46 -0.86 -17.24 -2.70
CA THR A 46 0.28 -18.15 -2.49
C THR A 46 0.62 -18.41 -1.03
N CYS A 47 0.05 -17.65 -0.09
CA CYS A 47 0.36 -17.77 1.33
C CYS A 47 -0.52 -18.77 2.08
N GLY A 48 -1.48 -19.43 1.41
CA GLY A 48 -2.37 -20.43 1.98
C GLY A 48 -3.85 -20.04 1.93
N ASP A 49 -4.70 -20.87 2.53
CA ASP A 49 -6.15 -20.69 2.50
C ASP A 49 -6.59 -19.57 3.47
N HIS A 50 -6.67 -18.36 2.94
CA HIS A 50 -7.17 -17.18 3.65
C HIS A 50 -8.50 -16.72 3.05
N VAL A 51 -9.39 -16.18 3.89
CA VAL A 51 -10.56 -15.44 3.41
C VAL A 51 -10.11 -14.02 3.11
N LEU A 52 -10.03 -13.70 1.81
CA LEU A 52 -9.57 -12.39 1.34
C LEU A 52 -10.75 -11.47 1.08
N SER A 53 -10.62 -10.22 1.50
CA SER A 53 -11.54 -9.14 1.19
C SER A 53 -10.77 -7.92 0.68
N LEU A 54 -11.37 -7.17 -0.23
CA LEU A 54 -10.78 -5.97 -0.83
C LEU A 54 -11.68 -4.76 -0.59
N ILE A 55 -11.13 -3.70 -0.04
CA ILE A 55 -11.83 -2.44 0.20
C ILE A 55 -11.08 -1.34 -0.54
N ILE A 56 -11.75 -0.68 -1.46
CA ILE A 56 -11.14 0.41 -2.24
C ILE A 56 -11.81 1.72 -1.87
N ALA A 57 -11.03 2.64 -1.32
CA ALA A 57 -11.48 4.00 -1.05
C ALA A 57 -11.21 4.86 -2.28
N CYS A 58 -12.25 5.19 -3.04
CA CYS A 58 -12.13 5.87 -4.34
C CYS A 58 -13.21 6.93 -4.54
N ASP A 59 -13.10 7.67 -5.64
CA ASP A 59 -14.16 8.54 -6.13
C ASP A 59 -15.35 7.69 -6.58
N PRO A 60 -16.61 8.04 -6.23
CA PRO A 60 -17.82 7.32 -6.65
C PRO A 60 -17.93 7.11 -8.17
N GLU A 61 -17.45 8.04 -8.98
CA GLU A 61 -17.45 7.94 -10.44
C GLU A 61 -16.58 6.79 -10.97
N ARG A 62 -15.62 6.31 -10.18
CA ARG A 62 -14.69 5.23 -10.54
C ARG A 62 -15.17 3.83 -10.15
N VAL A 63 -16.24 3.72 -9.37
CA VAL A 63 -16.69 2.45 -8.80
C VAL A 63 -16.98 1.41 -9.88
N LEU A 64 -17.71 1.76 -10.95
CA LEU A 64 -18.04 0.81 -12.01
C LEU A 64 -16.81 0.30 -12.76
N GLU A 65 -15.84 1.16 -13.02
CA GLU A 65 -14.58 0.81 -13.67
C GLU A 65 -13.78 -0.16 -12.79
N LEU A 66 -13.61 0.18 -11.51
CA LEU A 66 -12.89 -0.65 -10.54
C LEU A 66 -13.59 -1.98 -10.26
N GLN A 67 -14.93 -1.99 -10.22
CA GLN A 67 -15.70 -3.22 -10.05
C GLN A 67 -15.46 -4.20 -11.21
N ASN A 68 -15.39 -3.68 -12.45
CA ASN A 68 -15.09 -4.50 -13.63
C ASN A 68 -13.67 -5.11 -13.58
N ILE A 69 -12.72 -4.44 -12.98
CA ILE A 69 -11.36 -4.95 -12.75
C ILE A 69 -11.37 -5.99 -11.63
N CYS A 70 -11.88 -5.63 -10.47
CA CYS A 70 -11.76 -6.43 -9.25
C CYS A 70 -12.45 -7.79 -9.32
N LYS A 71 -13.57 -7.90 -10.06
CA LYS A 71 -14.31 -9.17 -10.24
C LYS A 71 -13.48 -10.30 -10.86
N HIS A 72 -12.36 -9.97 -11.52
CA HIS A 72 -11.45 -10.95 -12.09
C HIS A 72 -10.53 -11.58 -11.04
N TYR A 73 -10.39 -10.95 -9.88
CA TYR A 73 -9.46 -11.36 -8.81
C TYR A 73 -10.18 -11.94 -7.59
N LEU A 74 -11.34 -11.39 -7.24
CA LEU A 74 -12.14 -11.81 -6.08
C LEU A 74 -13.64 -11.82 -6.39
N PRO A 75 -14.44 -12.66 -5.69
CA PRO A 75 -15.90 -12.58 -5.75
C PRO A 75 -16.39 -11.20 -5.31
N LEU A 76 -17.40 -10.66 -5.99
CA LEU A 76 -17.96 -9.34 -5.67
C LEU A 76 -18.45 -9.21 -4.21
N SER A 77 -18.88 -10.32 -3.59
CA SER A 77 -19.27 -10.35 -2.18
C SER A 77 -18.10 -10.08 -1.21
N SER A 78 -16.87 -10.19 -1.69
CA SER A 78 -15.63 -9.91 -0.94
C SER A 78 -15.01 -8.57 -1.29
N ILE A 79 -15.73 -7.71 -2.03
CA ILE A 79 -15.23 -6.42 -2.50
C ILE A 79 -16.19 -5.33 -2.03
N GLU A 80 -15.64 -4.27 -1.47
CA GLU A 80 -16.39 -3.08 -1.06
C GLU A 80 -15.72 -1.82 -1.57
N PHE A 81 -16.53 -0.88 -2.03
CA PHE A 81 -16.07 0.44 -2.44
C PHE A 81 -16.60 1.47 -1.44
N VAL A 82 -15.72 2.28 -0.91
CA VAL A 82 -16.06 3.36 0.01
C VAL A 82 -15.62 4.69 -0.58
N GLU A 83 -16.28 5.76 -0.19
CA GLU A 83 -15.89 7.09 -0.61
C GLU A 83 -14.51 7.44 -0.04
N GLY A 84 -13.62 7.93 -0.89
CA GLY A 84 -12.31 8.42 -0.47
C GLY A 84 -12.42 9.76 0.27
N GLY A 85 -11.49 9.99 1.20
CA GLY A 85 -11.41 11.25 1.93
C GLY A 85 -10.49 12.27 1.25
N LYS A 86 -10.34 13.44 1.89
CA LYS A 86 -9.45 14.50 1.40
C LYS A 86 -7.98 14.10 1.44
N GLU A 87 -7.61 13.36 2.45
CA GLU A 87 -6.26 12.83 2.66
C GLU A 87 -6.27 11.29 2.68
N ARG A 88 -5.07 10.69 2.60
CA ARG A 88 -4.89 9.23 2.67
C ARG A 88 -5.48 8.66 3.97
N LYS A 89 -5.24 9.33 5.10
CA LYS A 89 -5.76 8.91 6.41
C LYS A 89 -7.28 8.86 6.45
N ASP A 90 -7.95 9.84 5.84
CA ASP A 90 -9.42 9.91 5.81
C ASP A 90 -9.98 8.75 4.98
N SER A 91 -9.35 8.45 3.84
CA SER A 91 -9.72 7.32 2.98
C SER A 91 -9.59 5.99 3.72
N ILE A 92 -8.53 5.81 4.51
CA ILE A 92 -8.33 4.61 5.33
C ILE A 92 -9.36 4.57 6.47
N SER A 93 -9.62 5.70 7.12
CA SER A 93 -10.65 5.79 8.17
C SER A 93 -12.04 5.39 7.67
N ASN A 94 -12.42 5.84 6.45
CA ASN A 94 -13.67 5.42 5.82
C ASN A 94 -13.67 3.90 5.53
N ALA A 95 -12.58 3.37 5.00
CA ALA A 95 -12.43 1.93 4.73
C ALA A 95 -12.49 1.07 6.00
N MET A 96 -11.99 1.58 7.11
CA MET A 96 -12.05 0.89 8.42
C MET A 96 -13.46 0.72 8.96
N GLN A 97 -14.44 1.51 8.49
CA GLN A 97 -15.85 1.36 8.87
C GLN A 97 -16.55 0.23 8.12
N SER A 98 -15.92 -0.32 7.10
CA SER A 98 -16.42 -1.46 6.35
C SER A 98 -16.60 -2.69 7.23
N PRO A 99 -17.74 -3.42 7.13
CA PRO A 99 -17.92 -4.72 7.76
C PRO A 99 -16.85 -5.74 7.38
N LEU A 100 -16.28 -5.65 6.18
CA LEU A 100 -15.18 -6.52 5.73
C LEU A 100 -13.89 -6.23 6.50
N ALA A 101 -13.57 -4.96 6.73
CA ALA A 101 -12.43 -4.56 7.55
C ALA A 101 -12.62 -5.00 9.02
N MET A 102 -13.77 -4.69 9.60
CA MET A 102 -14.05 -4.97 11.02
C MET A 102 -14.05 -6.47 11.38
N LYS A 103 -14.36 -7.34 10.42
CA LYS A 103 -14.38 -8.81 10.61
C LYS A 103 -13.03 -9.46 10.31
N SER A 104 -12.04 -8.72 9.81
CA SER A 104 -10.74 -9.28 9.50
C SER A 104 -9.87 -9.47 10.74
N ASP A 105 -8.95 -10.42 10.66
CA ASP A 105 -7.92 -10.63 11.69
C ASP A 105 -6.72 -9.70 11.44
N LYS A 106 -6.37 -9.52 10.16
CA LYS A 106 -5.30 -8.65 9.69
C LYS A 106 -5.80 -7.68 8.62
N LEU A 107 -5.28 -6.47 8.68
CA LEU A 107 -5.43 -5.48 7.61
C LEU A 107 -4.13 -5.35 6.84
N ILE A 108 -4.24 -5.28 5.53
CA ILE A 108 -3.13 -4.96 4.64
C ILE A 108 -3.48 -3.66 3.94
N ILE A 109 -2.69 -2.62 4.16
CA ILE A 109 -2.91 -1.31 3.58
C ILE A 109 -1.87 -1.08 2.49
N HIS A 110 -2.34 -0.85 1.26
CA HIS A 110 -1.45 -0.75 0.10
C HIS A 110 -1.74 0.46 -0.77
N ASP A 111 -0.69 1.19 -1.14
CA ASP A 111 -0.80 2.35 -2.02
C ASP A 111 -1.16 1.94 -3.46
N ALA A 112 -2.26 2.45 -4.01
CA ALA A 112 -2.69 2.22 -5.40
C ALA A 112 -1.63 2.57 -6.46
N ALA A 113 -0.63 3.37 -6.12
CA ALA A 113 0.45 3.80 -7.00
C ALA A 113 1.76 2.98 -6.85
N ARG A 114 1.70 1.79 -6.24
CA ARG A 114 2.80 0.80 -6.20
C ARG A 114 2.36 -0.48 -6.90
N PRO A 115 2.51 -0.55 -8.23
CA PRO A 115 1.87 -1.59 -9.03
C PRO A 115 2.43 -3.00 -8.82
N PHE A 116 3.71 -3.15 -8.52
CA PHE A 116 4.39 -4.45 -8.59
C PHE A 116 4.89 -4.89 -7.22
N ILE A 117 4.28 -5.94 -6.67
CA ILE A 117 4.70 -6.53 -5.39
C ILE A 117 5.20 -7.95 -5.70
N PRO A 118 6.49 -8.24 -5.52
CA PRO A 118 6.99 -9.61 -5.65
C PRO A 118 6.32 -10.55 -4.63
N LYS A 119 5.91 -11.74 -5.08
CA LYS A 119 5.24 -12.75 -4.22
C LYS A 119 6.06 -13.07 -2.95
N ALA A 120 7.39 -13.12 -3.09
CA ALA A 120 8.30 -13.37 -1.97
C ALA A 120 8.18 -12.32 -0.84
N VAL A 121 7.94 -11.05 -1.19
CA VAL A 121 7.74 -9.99 -0.18
C VAL A 121 6.40 -10.19 0.56
N ILE A 122 5.34 -10.56 -0.15
CA ILE A 122 4.04 -10.88 0.48
C ILE A 122 4.19 -12.09 1.43
N GLN A 123 4.88 -13.14 1.00
CA GLN A 123 5.11 -14.33 1.82
C GLN A 123 5.88 -14.01 3.11
N GLU A 124 6.94 -13.20 2.99
CA GLU A 124 7.71 -12.77 4.16
C GLU A 124 6.88 -11.87 5.09
N LEU A 125 6.12 -10.93 4.53
CA LEU A 125 5.21 -10.06 5.26
C LEU A 125 4.18 -10.87 6.06
N MET A 126 3.53 -11.84 5.41
CA MET A 126 2.54 -12.71 6.03
C MET A 126 3.14 -13.57 7.13
N LYS A 127 4.32 -14.16 6.89
CA LYS A 127 5.05 -14.95 7.89
C LYS A 127 5.39 -14.11 9.12
N ALA A 128 5.97 -12.93 8.92
CA ALA A 128 6.37 -12.04 10.00
C ALA A 128 5.16 -11.52 10.81
N SER A 129 4.00 -11.33 10.16
CA SER A 129 2.78 -10.85 10.81
C SER A 129 2.17 -11.85 11.82
N ALA A 130 2.61 -13.10 11.86
CA ALA A 130 2.18 -14.07 12.85
C ALA A 130 2.60 -13.67 14.28
N ASP A 131 3.79 -13.08 14.41
CA ASP A 131 4.39 -12.76 15.71
C ASP A 131 4.44 -11.23 15.98
N HIS A 132 4.04 -10.40 14.99
CA HIS A 132 4.13 -8.95 15.09
C HIS A 132 2.80 -8.26 14.77
N VAL A 133 2.47 -7.23 15.54
CA VAL A 133 1.23 -6.45 15.36
C VAL A 133 1.30 -5.50 14.15
N CYS A 134 2.49 -5.11 13.74
CA CYS A 134 2.72 -4.28 12.56
C CYS A 134 4.02 -4.70 11.86
N VAL A 135 3.95 -4.93 10.55
CA VAL A 135 5.10 -5.29 9.71
C VAL A 135 5.04 -4.49 8.43
N ILE A 136 6.18 -3.95 8.01
CA ILE A 136 6.33 -3.18 6.80
C ILE A 136 7.53 -3.62 5.97
N PRO A 137 7.47 -3.59 4.64
CA PRO A 137 8.65 -3.71 3.81
C PRO A 137 9.38 -2.37 3.75
N ALA A 138 10.72 -2.42 3.73
CA ALA A 138 11.53 -1.22 3.63
C ALA A 138 12.82 -1.49 2.83
N LEU A 139 13.36 -0.44 2.19
CA LEU A 139 14.62 -0.47 1.46
C LEU A 139 15.71 0.25 2.24
N ASP A 140 16.93 -0.23 2.07
CA ASP A 140 18.13 0.49 2.54
C ASP A 140 18.29 1.83 1.80
N VAL A 141 18.80 2.82 2.50
CA VAL A 141 19.19 4.10 1.88
C VAL A 141 20.53 3.93 1.16
N SER A 142 20.53 3.99 -0.17
CA SER A 142 21.73 3.82 -1.02
C SER A 142 22.63 5.05 -0.99
N ASP A 143 22.04 6.24 -1.01
CA ASP A 143 22.78 7.50 -1.09
C ASP A 143 23.24 8.04 0.27
N THR A 144 24.18 8.99 0.27
CA THR A 144 24.59 9.69 1.49
C THR A 144 23.46 10.57 1.99
N LEU A 145 22.95 10.28 3.18
CA LEU A 145 21.83 11.01 3.79
C LEU A 145 22.33 12.27 4.50
N LYS A 146 21.74 13.42 4.15
CA LYS A 146 22.03 14.72 4.74
C LYS A 146 20.82 15.25 5.49
N LYS A 147 21.02 15.73 6.71
CA LYS A 147 20.03 16.60 7.38
C LYS A 147 20.23 18.01 6.88
N VAL A 148 19.13 18.65 6.43
CA VAL A 148 19.14 19.98 5.81
C VAL A 148 18.15 20.90 6.53
N SER A 149 18.52 22.16 6.70
CA SER A 149 17.63 23.26 7.11
C SER A 149 17.88 24.45 6.18
N ASP A 150 16.82 25.03 5.62
CA ASP A 150 16.88 26.18 4.70
C ASP A 150 17.90 25.99 3.57
N ASP A 151 17.87 24.80 2.92
CA ASP A 151 18.79 24.39 1.84
C ASP A 151 20.28 24.26 2.25
N ILE A 152 20.60 24.41 3.53
CA ILE A 152 21.94 24.28 4.07
C ILE A 152 22.09 22.92 4.75
N VAL A 153 23.17 22.20 4.39
CA VAL A 153 23.49 20.91 5.02
C VAL A 153 23.95 21.12 6.47
N GLU A 154 23.18 20.64 7.45
CA GLU A 154 23.56 20.66 8.85
C GLU A 154 24.56 19.56 9.19
N LYS A 155 24.26 18.33 8.76
CA LYS A 155 25.12 17.17 9.01
C LYS A 155 24.89 16.01 8.05
N THR A 156 25.86 15.12 7.97
CA THR A 156 25.71 13.80 7.37
C THR A 156 25.11 12.85 8.41
N CYS A 157 24.04 12.15 8.05
CA CYS A 157 23.43 11.12 8.90
C CYS A 157 24.04 9.74 8.58
N ASP A 158 24.12 8.88 9.59
CA ASP A 158 24.44 7.48 9.35
C ASP A 158 23.24 6.78 8.69
N ARG A 159 23.35 6.55 7.38
CA ARG A 159 22.26 5.96 6.58
C ARG A 159 21.82 4.57 7.06
N LYS A 160 22.66 3.85 7.79
CA LYS A 160 22.32 2.53 8.35
C LYS A 160 21.22 2.57 9.40
N GLN A 161 20.91 3.75 9.94
CA GLN A 161 19.84 3.98 10.90
C GLN A 161 18.51 4.36 10.22
N PHE A 162 18.46 4.41 8.88
CA PHE A 162 17.30 4.84 8.13
C PHE A 162 16.94 3.83 7.05
N MET A 163 15.65 3.65 6.85
CA MET A 163 15.11 2.83 5.80
C MET A 163 13.99 3.59 5.06
N LEU A 164 13.76 3.23 3.80
CA LEU A 164 12.69 3.79 2.98
C LEU A 164 11.48 2.87 3.05
N ALA A 165 10.48 3.27 3.85
CA ALA A 165 9.26 2.50 4.05
C ALA A 165 8.46 2.34 2.74
N GLN A 166 7.95 1.13 2.51
CA GLN A 166 7.10 0.79 1.39
C GLN A 166 5.73 0.28 1.89
N THR A 167 4.83 0.01 0.96
CA THR A 167 3.59 -0.73 1.19
C THR A 167 3.57 -1.94 0.24
N PRO A 168 2.88 -3.05 0.59
CA PRO A 168 1.82 -3.18 1.61
C PRO A 168 2.36 -3.17 3.05
N GLN A 169 1.62 -2.54 3.96
CA GLN A 169 1.85 -2.59 5.41
C GLN A 169 0.78 -3.47 6.03
N ILE A 170 1.16 -4.43 6.87
CA ILE A 170 0.23 -5.33 7.54
C ILE A 170 0.13 -4.99 9.02
N VAL A 171 -1.10 -4.93 9.53
CA VAL A 171 -1.38 -4.62 10.93
C VAL A 171 -2.42 -5.58 11.50
N ASP A 172 -2.37 -5.80 12.82
CA ASP A 172 -3.47 -6.46 13.52
C ASP A 172 -4.69 -5.55 13.53
N THR A 173 -5.82 -6.06 13.04
CA THR A 173 -7.03 -5.25 12.84
C THR A 173 -7.53 -4.61 14.11
N LYS A 174 -7.61 -5.37 15.21
CA LYS A 174 -8.16 -4.87 16.47
C LYS A 174 -7.27 -3.83 17.12
N VAL A 175 -5.96 -4.05 17.05
CA VAL A 175 -4.97 -3.11 17.56
C VAL A 175 -5.01 -1.83 16.76
N TYR A 176 -4.97 -1.92 15.42
CA TYR A 176 -4.99 -0.76 14.53
C TYR A 176 -6.29 0.06 14.68
N ALA A 177 -7.45 -0.59 14.71
CA ALA A 177 -8.73 0.10 14.89
C ALA A 177 -8.79 0.90 16.21
N LYS A 178 -8.28 0.33 17.30
CA LYS A 178 -8.19 1.01 18.59
C LYS A 178 -7.24 2.20 18.53
N THR A 179 -6.10 2.03 17.88
CA THR A 179 -5.09 3.09 17.74
C THR A 179 -5.64 4.25 16.92
N VAL A 180 -6.21 4.00 15.75
CA VAL A 180 -6.78 5.05 14.88
C VAL A 180 -7.87 5.87 15.57
N GLN A 181 -8.66 5.27 16.48
CA GLN A 181 -9.66 6.00 17.26
C GLN A 181 -9.05 6.92 18.32
N SER A 182 -7.83 6.67 18.76
CA SER A 182 -7.14 7.47 19.80
C SER A 182 -6.24 8.55 19.24
N ILE A 183 -5.88 8.51 17.95
CA ILE A 183 -5.09 9.55 17.29
C ILE A 183 -6.00 10.74 16.93
N GLY A 184 -5.72 11.91 17.51
CA GLY A 184 -6.40 13.16 17.15
C GLY A 184 -6.02 13.65 15.75
N ASP A 185 -5.83 14.96 15.58
CA ASP A 185 -5.47 15.62 14.32
C ASP A 185 -3.98 15.46 13.92
N SER A 186 -3.27 14.51 14.52
CA SER A 186 -1.85 14.27 14.20
C SER A 186 -1.65 13.90 12.72
N ILE A 187 -0.57 14.41 12.16
CA ILE A 187 -0.20 14.15 10.76
C ILE A 187 0.67 12.89 10.72
N PHE A 188 0.16 11.84 10.09
CA PHE A 188 0.89 10.60 9.85
C PHE A 188 1.16 10.42 8.36
N THR A 189 2.36 9.94 8.04
CA THR A 189 2.78 9.73 6.64
C THR A 189 2.42 8.36 6.10
N ASP A 190 2.31 7.36 7.01
CA ASP A 190 1.93 5.98 6.71
C ASP A 190 1.27 5.32 7.94
N ASP A 191 0.87 4.05 7.79
CA ASP A 191 0.17 3.32 8.86
C ASP A 191 1.12 2.86 9.95
N ALA A 192 2.39 2.64 9.61
CA ALA A 192 3.44 2.31 10.56
C ALA A 192 3.64 3.44 11.58
N SER A 193 3.70 4.69 11.12
CA SER A 193 3.88 5.85 12.00
C SER A 193 2.75 6.03 13.02
N ILE A 194 1.53 5.59 12.67
CA ILE A 194 0.39 5.52 13.59
C ILE A 194 0.66 4.51 14.72
N MET A 195 1.19 3.35 14.36
CA MET A 195 1.49 2.29 15.32
C MET A 195 2.67 2.66 16.23
N GLU A 196 3.69 3.33 15.66
CA GLU A 196 4.86 3.85 16.40
C GLU A 196 4.45 4.88 17.44
N ASP A 197 3.61 5.85 17.06
CA ASP A 197 3.09 6.90 17.97
C ASP A 197 2.31 6.31 19.14
N ALA A 198 1.60 5.20 18.90
CA ALA A 198 0.90 4.45 19.96
C ALA A 198 1.81 3.53 20.79
N GLY A 199 3.12 3.53 20.54
CA GLY A 199 4.10 2.75 21.31
C GLY A 199 4.22 1.28 20.89
N TYR A 200 3.71 0.89 19.75
CA TYR A 200 3.89 -0.46 19.22
C TYR A 200 5.19 -0.59 18.43
N ASN A 201 5.84 -1.75 18.56
CA ASN A 201 6.99 -2.08 17.73
C ASN A 201 6.54 -2.40 16.30
N VAL A 202 7.18 -1.76 15.33
CA VAL A 202 7.00 -2.01 13.90
C VAL A 202 8.20 -2.80 13.39
N LEU A 203 7.95 -4.00 12.85
CA LEU A 203 8.99 -4.80 12.23
C LEU A 203 9.20 -4.37 10.79
N CYS A 204 10.45 -4.07 10.41
CA CYS A 204 10.85 -3.89 9.02
C CYS A 204 11.33 -5.23 8.44
N ILE A 205 10.74 -5.63 7.30
CA ILE A 205 11.27 -6.70 6.45
C ILE A 205 11.94 -6.10 5.22
N LYS A 206 12.72 -6.89 4.49
CA LYS A 206 13.35 -6.43 3.26
C LYS A 206 12.29 -6.17 2.18
N GLY A 207 12.25 -4.94 1.69
CA GLY A 207 11.44 -4.51 0.56
C GLY A 207 12.07 -4.83 -0.80
N HIS A 208 11.49 -4.30 -1.87
CA HIS A 208 11.98 -4.53 -3.23
C HIS A 208 11.88 -3.26 -4.09
N GLU A 209 12.86 -3.05 -4.98
CA GLU A 209 12.91 -1.86 -5.87
C GLU A 209 11.70 -1.77 -6.82
N MET A 210 11.16 -2.90 -7.28
CA MET A 210 9.94 -2.92 -8.10
C MET A 210 8.72 -2.31 -7.38
N MET A 211 8.72 -2.28 -6.04
CA MET A 211 7.65 -1.69 -5.23
C MET A 211 7.77 -0.17 -5.10
N ARG A 212 8.56 0.47 -5.97
CA ARG A 212 8.69 1.92 -6.03
C ARG A 212 7.34 2.57 -6.29
N LYS A 213 7.04 3.63 -5.53
CA LYS A 213 5.81 4.42 -5.70
C LYS A 213 5.94 5.33 -6.91
N ILE A 214 5.02 5.21 -7.86
CA ILE A 214 4.91 6.14 -8.99
C ILE A 214 4.49 7.50 -8.43
N THR A 215 5.40 8.47 -8.50
CA THR A 215 5.21 9.80 -7.90
C THR A 215 5.41 10.91 -8.92
N TYR A 216 6.33 10.73 -9.85
CA TYR A 216 6.69 11.67 -10.90
C TYR A 216 6.51 11.01 -12.29
N PRO A 217 6.36 11.81 -13.37
CA PRO A 217 6.17 11.26 -14.73
C PRO A 217 7.26 10.29 -15.19
N TYR A 218 8.52 10.50 -14.81
CA TYR A 218 9.60 9.59 -15.18
C TYR A 218 9.51 8.22 -14.51
N ASP A 219 8.80 8.09 -13.39
CA ASP A 219 8.59 6.80 -12.74
C ASP A 219 7.75 5.84 -13.62
N LEU A 220 6.94 6.38 -14.56
CA LEU A 220 6.21 5.55 -15.52
C LEU A 220 7.14 4.78 -16.44
N ILE A 221 8.20 5.41 -16.95
CA ILE A 221 9.18 4.76 -17.85
C ILE A 221 9.84 3.58 -17.14
N LEU A 222 10.24 3.77 -15.88
CA LEU A 222 10.80 2.70 -15.08
C LEU A 222 9.76 1.60 -14.79
N SER A 223 8.50 1.99 -14.64
CA SER A 223 7.40 1.05 -14.39
C SER A 223 7.06 0.18 -15.61
N GLU A 224 7.29 0.63 -16.83
CA GLU A 224 7.16 -0.21 -18.04
C GLU A 224 8.19 -1.36 -18.03
N LEU A 225 9.43 -1.08 -17.62
CA LEU A 225 10.44 -2.11 -17.42
C LEU A 225 10.07 -3.09 -16.30
N HIS A 226 9.57 -2.56 -15.20
CA HIS A 226 9.11 -3.39 -14.08
C HIS A 226 7.90 -4.25 -14.47
N ALA A 227 6.99 -3.74 -15.30
CA ALA A 227 5.87 -4.53 -15.82
C ALA A 227 6.37 -5.74 -16.63
N PHE A 228 7.31 -5.50 -17.53
CA PHE A 228 7.93 -6.59 -18.31
C PHE A 228 8.59 -7.66 -17.40
N MET A 229 9.34 -7.24 -16.40
CA MET A 229 9.96 -8.16 -15.44
C MET A 229 8.90 -8.93 -14.62
N TYR A 230 7.88 -8.23 -14.13
CA TYR A 230 6.80 -8.81 -13.34
C TYR A 230 6.01 -9.88 -14.14
N GLU A 231 5.69 -9.60 -15.40
CA GLU A 231 4.97 -10.52 -16.27
C GLU A 231 5.83 -11.76 -16.58
N HIS A 232 7.13 -11.59 -16.82
CA HIS A 232 8.06 -12.71 -17.06
C HIS A 232 8.22 -13.60 -15.83
N GLU A 233 8.32 -13.05 -14.64
CA GLU A 233 8.46 -13.81 -13.39
C GLU A 233 7.16 -14.56 -13.01
N ASN A 234 6.01 -14.08 -13.47
CA ASN A 234 4.71 -14.70 -13.17
C ASN A 234 4.11 -15.53 -14.31
N GLY A 235 4.83 -15.66 -15.44
CA GLY A 235 4.44 -16.53 -16.56
C GLY A 235 3.20 -16.04 -17.34
N VAL A 236 3.05 -14.71 -17.44
CA VAL A 236 1.96 -14.08 -18.19
C VAL A 236 2.48 -13.49 -19.49
#